data_06ab72d2e131c948116e6c5dc8da809c
#
_entry.id   06ab72d2e131c948116e6c5dc8da809c
#
_cell.length_a   1.000
_cell.length_b   1.000
_cell.length_c   1.000
_cell.angle_alpha   90.00
_cell.angle_beta   90.00
_cell.angle_gamma   90.00
#
_symmetry.space_group_name_H-M   'P 1'
#
loop_
_entity.id
_entity.type
_entity.pdbx_description
1 polymer ?
#
loop_
_entity_poly.entity_id
_entity_poly.type
_entity_poly.pdbx_seq_one_letter_code
_entity_poly.pdbx_strand_id
1 'polypeptide(L)' 'MHDHTKEELEEALRAITSTIAKCEKVQPKLKEGTPQHTLLIRRIKALRIASVLIERELTQVQP' A
#
# COMPACT_ATOMS: atom_id res chain seq x y z
N MET A 1 -3.16 19.64 -11.12
CA MET A 1 -4.28 19.80 -10.18
C MET A 1 -4.38 18.59 -9.28
N HIS A 2 -4.60 18.82 -8.00
CA HIS A 2 -4.73 17.74 -7.04
C HIS A 2 -6.20 17.41 -6.84
N ASP A 3 -6.55 16.17 -7.05
CA ASP A 3 -7.94 15.72 -6.93
C ASP A 3 -8.28 15.29 -5.52
N HIS A 4 -7.30 15.26 -4.61
CA HIS A 4 -7.48 14.76 -3.27
C HIS A 4 -6.92 15.73 -2.25
N THR A 5 -7.58 15.82 -1.10
CA THR A 5 -7.10 16.66 -0.01
C THR A 5 -5.96 15.95 0.72
N LYS A 6 -5.22 16.74 1.51
CA LYS A 6 -4.17 16.19 2.36
C LYS A 6 -4.73 15.14 3.30
N GLU A 7 -5.90 15.42 3.89
CA GLU A 7 -6.54 14.48 4.81
C GLU A 7 -6.92 13.17 4.15
N GLU A 8 -7.42 13.25 2.92
CA GLU A 8 -7.76 12.05 2.16
C GLU A 8 -6.52 11.20 1.85
N LEU A 9 -5.42 11.87 1.49
CA LEU A 9 -4.18 11.18 1.18
C LEU A 9 -3.59 10.53 2.42
N GLU A 10 -3.63 11.21 3.56
CA GLU A 10 -3.13 10.65 4.81
C GLU A 10 -3.95 9.44 5.25
N GLU A 11 -5.27 9.51 5.10
CA GLU A 11 -6.13 8.39 5.44
C GLU A 11 -5.87 7.20 4.51
N ALA A 12 -5.71 7.46 3.21
CA ALA A 12 -5.39 6.41 2.26
C ALA A 12 -4.05 5.75 2.58
N LEU A 13 -3.05 6.55 2.93
CA LEU A 13 -1.73 6.02 3.28
C LEU A 13 -1.82 5.14 4.52
N ARG A 14 -2.58 5.56 5.52
CA ARG A 14 -2.77 4.77 6.75
C ARG A 14 -3.43 3.43 6.43
N ALA A 15 -4.48 3.45 5.61
CA ALA A 15 -5.19 2.23 5.23
C ALA A 15 -4.28 1.29 4.46
N ILE A 16 -3.49 1.81 3.52
CA ILE A 16 -2.58 1.01 2.73
C ILE A 16 -1.50 0.40 3.59
N THR A 17 -0.91 1.18 4.48
CA THR A 17 0.14 0.70 5.39
C THR A 17 -0.38 -0.43 6.27
N SER A 18 -1.60 -0.26 6.79
CA SER A 18 -2.24 -1.29 7.61
C SER A 18 -2.47 -2.57 6.81
N THR A 19 -2.91 -2.43 5.56
CA THR A 19 -3.14 -3.58 4.69
C THR A 19 -1.85 -4.32 4.37
N ILE A 20 -0.77 -3.58 4.10
CA ILE A 20 0.54 -4.19 3.86
C ILE A 20 0.96 -5.03 5.07
N ALA A 21 0.82 -4.48 6.27
CA ALA A 21 1.19 -5.20 7.49
C ALA A 21 0.40 -6.50 7.64
N LYS A 22 -0.90 -6.46 7.35
CA LYS A 22 -1.74 -7.67 7.41
C LYS A 22 -1.30 -8.69 6.36
N CYS A 23 -0.99 -8.25 5.15
CA CYS A 23 -0.53 -9.13 4.10
C CYS A 23 0.81 -9.78 4.46
N GLU A 24 1.72 -9.02 5.06
CA GLU A 24 3.01 -9.54 5.46
C GLU A 24 2.89 -10.60 6.56
N LYS A 25 1.89 -10.49 7.42
CA LYS A 25 1.63 -11.50 8.44
C LYS A 25 1.11 -12.80 7.84
N VAL A 26 0.36 -12.70 6.75
CA VAL A 26 -0.20 -13.88 6.09
C VAL A 26 0.84 -14.58 5.22
N GLN A 27 1.79 -13.84 4.66
CA GLN A 27 2.74 -14.35 3.68
C GLN A 27 3.45 -15.63 4.13
N PRO A 28 4.02 -15.71 5.36
CA PRO A 28 4.71 -16.94 5.76
C PRO A 28 3.79 -18.14 5.99
N LYS A 29 2.49 -17.91 6.04
CA LYS A 29 1.52 -18.99 6.20
C LYS A 29 1.13 -19.63 4.87
N LEU A 30 1.48 -18.99 3.76
CA LEU A 30 1.15 -19.51 2.43
C LEU A 30 2.34 -20.24 1.86
N LYS A 31 2.06 -21.35 1.16
CA LYS A 31 3.11 -22.15 0.56
C LYS A 31 3.63 -21.48 -0.70
N GLU A 32 4.94 -21.36 -0.81
CA GLU A 32 5.57 -20.80 -1.99
C GLU A 32 5.22 -21.63 -3.23
N GLY A 33 5.03 -20.91 -4.35
CA GLY A 33 4.69 -21.55 -5.61
C GLY A 33 3.21 -21.76 -5.81
N THR A 34 2.38 -21.47 -4.80
CA THR A 34 0.92 -21.55 -4.97
C THR A 34 0.39 -20.26 -5.58
N PRO A 35 -0.77 -20.34 -6.26
CA PRO A 35 -1.40 -19.12 -6.79
C PRO A 35 -1.70 -18.08 -5.70
N GLN A 36 -2.10 -18.54 -4.51
CA GLN A 36 -2.39 -17.62 -3.40
C GLN A 36 -1.15 -16.86 -2.97
N HIS A 37 -0.01 -17.54 -2.88
CA HIS A 37 1.25 -16.91 -2.49
C HIS A 37 1.66 -15.87 -3.54
N THR A 38 1.62 -16.24 -4.81
CA THR A 38 1.97 -15.35 -5.91
C THR A 38 1.09 -14.11 -5.91
N LEU A 39 -0.22 -14.28 -5.73
CA LEU A 39 -1.15 -13.16 -5.70
C LEU A 39 -0.85 -12.22 -4.53
N LEU A 40 -0.55 -12.78 -3.36
CA LEU A 40 -0.25 -11.98 -2.19
C LEU A 40 1.01 -11.14 -2.40
N ILE A 41 2.05 -11.74 -2.96
CA ILE A 41 3.30 -11.02 -3.26
C ILE A 41 3.04 -9.85 -4.20
N ARG A 42 2.23 -10.08 -5.23
CA ARG A 42 1.90 -9.03 -6.18
C ARG A 42 1.12 -7.89 -5.52
N ARG A 43 0.21 -8.24 -4.61
CA ARG A 43 -0.57 -7.23 -3.88
C ARG A 43 0.31 -6.39 -2.98
N ILE A 44 1.23 -7.01 -2.25
CA ILE A 44 2.14 -6.28 -1.37
C ILE A 44 2.97 -5.31 -2.19
N LYS A 45 3.50 -5.77 -3.32
CA LYS A 45 4.32 -4.91 -4.19
C LYS A 45 3.51 -3.73 -4.71
N ALA A 46 2.29 -3.96 -5.16
CA ALA A 46 1.43 -2.90 -5.67
C ALA A 46 1.10 -1.88 -4.58
N LEU A 47 0.81 -2.36 -3.38
CA LEU A 47 0.49 -1.47 -2.25
C LEU A 47 1.69 -0.64 -1.84
N ARG A 48 2.89 -1.21 -1.88
CA ARG A 48 4.11 -0.45 -1.56
C ARG A 48 4.36 0.66 -2.58
N ILE A 49 4.14 0.37 -3.86
CA ILE A 49 4.27 1.39 -4.90
C ILE A 49 3.24 2.49 -4.66
N ALA A 50 2.00 2.12 -4.35
CA ALA A 50 0.95 3.09 -4.10
C ALA A 50 1.31 3.99 -2.91
N SER A 51 1.87 3.41 -1.84
CA SER A 51 2.23 4.20 -0.66
C SER A 51 3.30 5.23 -0.99
N VAL A 52 4.29 4.86 -1.81
CA VAL A 52 5.33 5.80 -2.23
C VAL A 52 4.74 6.95 -3.03
N LEU A 53 3.82 6.65 -3.95
CA LEU A 53 3.20 7.68 -4.77
C LEU A 53 2.34 8.62 -3.93
N ILE A 54 1.64 8.09 -2.93
CA ILE A 54 0.84 8.92 -2.03
C ILE A 54 1.74 9.82 -1.19
N GLU A 55 2.86 9.29 -0.71
CA GLU A 55 3.81 10.09 0.07
C GLU A 55 4.39 11.23 -0.77
N ARG A 56 4.68 10.96 -2.04
CA ARG A 56 5.16 12.01 -2.94
C ARG A 56 4.11 13.09 -3.14
N GLU A 57 2.86 12.67 -3.30
CA GLU A 57 1.77 13.62 -3.48
C GLU A 57 1.58 14.47 -2.22
N LEU A 58 1.69 13.86 -1.05
CA LEU A 58 1.59 14.57 0.22
C LEU A 58 2.67 15.65 0.35
N THR A 59 3.88 15.35 -0.13
CA THR A 59 4.97 16.33 -0.10
C THR A 59 4.65 17.54 -0.96
N GLN A 60 3.94 17.33 -2.06
CA GLN A 60 3.61 18.39 -3.00
C GLN A 60 2.45 19.25 -2.53
N VAL A 61 1.49 18.68 -1.76
CA VAL A 61 0.32 19.45 -1.33
C VAL A 61 0.55 20.20 -0.03
N GLN A 62 1.64 19.92 0.67
CA GLN A 62 1.98 20.63 1.89
C GLN A 62 2.62 21.96 1.56
N PRO A 63 2.22 23.03 2.24
CA PRO A 63 2.84 24.34 2.03
C PRO A 63 4.30 24.36 2.48
#